data_3dca1eaf6a92d9de84dcf55845dde752
#
_entry.id   3dca1eaf6a92d9de84dcf55845dde752
#
_cell.length_a   1.000
_cell.length_b   1.000
_cell.length_c   1.000
_cell.angle_alpha   90.00
_cell.angle_beta   90.00
_cell.angle_gamma   90.00
#
_symmetry.space_group_name_H-M   'P 1'
#
loop_
_entity.id
_entity.type
_entity.pdbx_description
1 polymer ?
#
loop_
_entity_poly.entity_id
_entity_poly.type
_entity_poly.pdbx_seq_one_letter_code
_entity_poly.pdbx_strand_id
1 'polypeptide(L)'
;MSKRTISGKSAIVGIGATEFSKRSGRSEMRLAVEAVLAACADAGIDPSEVDGISTYTMDNNPEMEVHRLIGGKALKMFSRIDYGGGAACGPLLQAAMAVATGICECVVVYRAMNERSEYRFGTGVADRGADPTYETAAFGWHSPHGLITPASWVAMSASAYLHKYGATTEDFGRVSVGGRAMAAENPNAWFYQQPITLEDHQNSRWICEPLRLLDCCQESDGAVACVVVSDERAKELNHKPAYIRGAARRL
;
A
#
# COMPACT_ATOMS: atom_id res chain seq x y z
N MET A 1 -13.17 -16.72 -31.07
CA MET A 1 -11.93 -16.17 -30.45
C MET A 1 -12.03 -16.36 -28.95
N SER A 2 -11.16 -17.14 -28.34
CA SER A 2 -11.07 -17.26 -26.88
C SER A 2 -10.74 -15.86 -26.32
N LYS A 3 -11.56 -15.32 -25.41
CA LYS A 3 -11.25 -14.07 -24.73
C LYS A 3 -9.95 -14.29 -23.94
N ARG A 4 -8.88 -13.61 -24.34
CA ARG A 4 -7.65 -13.57 -23.54
C ARG A 4 -8.00 -12.96 -22.19
N THR A 5 -7.83 -13.72 -21.13
CA THR A 5 -8.13 -13.27 -19.75
C THR A 5 -6.99 -13.69 -18.83
N ILE A 6 -6.73 -12.88 -17.80
CA ILE A 6 -5.81 -13.22 -16.70
C ILE A 6 -6.55 -13.97 -15.57
N SER A 7 -7.88 -14.08 -15.67
CA SER A 7 -8.72 -14.65 -14.60
C SER A 7 -8.30 -16.08 -14.26
N GLY A 8 -7.89 -16.27 -13.01
CA GLY A 8 -7.50 -17.55 -12.47
C GLY A 8 -6.17 -18.11 -12.96
N LYS A 9 -5.38 -17.35 -13.74
CA LYS A 9 -4.07 -17.75 -14.25
C LYS A 9 -2.89 -17.42 -13.34
N SER A 10 -3.16 -16.78 -12.25
CA SER A 10 -2.16 -16.45 -11.24
C SER A 10 -2.79 -16.47 -9.85
N ALA A 11 -1.96 -16.65 -8.84
CA ALA A 11 -2.39 -16.69 -7.45
C ALA A 11 -1.37 -16.03 -6.54
N ILE A 12 -1.85 -15.43 -5.47
CA ILE A 12 -1.04 -15.05 -4.32
C ILE A 12 -0.85 -16.31 -3.48
N VAL A 13 0.41 -16.66 -3.20
CA VAL A 13 0.79 -17.90 -2.53
C VAL A 13 1.52 -17.70 -1.22
N GLY A 14 1.96 -16.48 -0.93
CA GLY A 14 2.58 -16.11 0.33
C GLY A 14 2.42 -14.65 0.63
N ILE A 15 2.38 -14.33 1.90
CA ILE A 15 2.29 -12.96 2.42
C ILE A 15 3.34 -12.76 3.52
N GLY A 16 3.86 -11.54 3.62
CA GLY A 16 4.80 -11.16 4.66
C GLY A 16 4.55 -9.74 5.13
N ALA A 17 4.75 -9.50 6.39
CA ALA A 17 4.66 -8.18 6.98
C ALA A 17 5.70 -8.04 8.09
N THR A 18 6.20 -6.84 8.27
CA THR A 18 6.89 -6.46 9.51
C THR A 18 5.85 -6.03 10.55
N GLU A 19 6.27 -5.88 11.79
CA GLU A 19 5.43 -5.16 12.75
C GLU A 19 5.26 -3.70 12.32
N PHE A 20 4.08 -3.14 12.57
CA PHE A 20 3.80 -1.73 12.37
C PHE A 20 4.10 -0.96 13.65
N SER A 21 4.93 0.08 13.55
CA SER A 21 5.40 0.83 14.72
C SER A 21 5.43 2.33 14.46
N LYS A 22 5.62 3.09 15.53
CA LYS A 22 5.87 4.55 15.44
C LYS A 22 7.36 4.88 15.30
N ARG A 23 8.22 3.89 15.51
CA ARG A 23 9.67 4.01 15.38
C ARG A 23 10.29 2.62 15.20
N SER A 24 10.48 2.21 13.96
CA SER A 24 11.01 0.89 13.62
C SER A 24 12.49 0.72 14.01
N GLY A 25 13.27 1.80 13.99
CA GLY A 25 14.72 1.76 14.16
C GLY A 25 15.46 1.05 13.00
N ARG A 26 14.76 0.82 11.88
CA ARG A 26 15.29 0.14 10.68
C ARG A 26 15.15 1.06 9.48
N SER A 27 16.05 0.93 8.50
CA SER A 27 15.90 1.61 7.23
C SER A 27 14.70 1.04 6.46
N GLU A 28 14.11 1.86 5.60
CA GLU A 28 12.99 1.46 4.74
C GLU A 28 13.36 0.24 3.87
N MET A 29 14.58 0.23 3.32
CA MET A 29 15.15 -0.91 2.58
C MET A 29 15.18 -2.19 3.42
N ARG A 30 15.58 -2.11 4.69
CA ARG A 30 15.60 -3.27 5.58
C ARG A 30 14.19 -3.80 5.84
N LEU A 31 13.22 -2.91 6.07
CA LEU A 31 11.82 -3.30 6.22
C LEU A 31 11.28 -3.99 4.97
N ALA A 32 11.61 -3.46 3.77
CA ALA A 32 11.23 -4.07 2.50
C ALA A 32 11.77 -5.50 2.37
N VAL A 33 13.07 -5.68 2.60
CA VAL A 33 13.73 -6.99 2.53
C VAL A 33 13.14 -7.99 3.54
N GLU A 34 12.92 -7.57 4.79
CA GLU A 34 12.32 -8.42 5.83
C GLU A 34 10.91 -8.88 5.43
N ALA A 35 10.06 -7.99 4.91
CA ALA A 35 8.72 -8.35 4.47
C ALA A 35 8.73 -9.30 3.26
N VAL A 36 9.64 -9.06 2.29
CA VAL A 36 9.79 -9.93 1.11
C VAL A 36 10.27 -11.32 1.51
N LEU A 37 11.28 -11.43 2.36
CA LEU A 37 11.78 -12.72 2.84
C LEU A 37 10.70 -13.47 3.63
N ALA A 38 9.91 -12.77 4.45
CA ALA A 38 8.79 -13.36 5.16
C ALA A 38 7.71 -13.90 4.19
N ALA A 39 7.39 -13.16 3.12
CA ALA A 39 6.44 -13.60 2.10
C ALA A 39 6.94 -14.83 1.32
N CYS A 40 8.25 -14.87 0.99
CA CYS A 40 8.86 -16.04 0.35
C CYS A 40 8.84 -17.27 1.29
N ALA A 41 9.15 -17.08 2.56
CA ALA A 41 9.10 -18.14 3.56
C ALA A 41 7.68 -18.70 3.75
N ASP A 42 6.66 -17.83 3.82
CA ASP A 42 5.26 -18.21 3.88
C ASP A 42 4.83 -18.99 2.64
N ALA A 43 5.29 -18.60 1.45
CA ALA A 43 5.04 -19.31 0.19
C ALA A 43 5.80 -20.66 0.09
N GLY A 44 6.86 -20.88 0.87
CA GLY A 44 7.79 -22.00 0.68
C GLY A 44 8.62 -21.87 -0.60
N ILE A 45 8.92 -20.65 -1.04
CA ILE A 45 9.69 -20.34 -2.24
C ILE A 45 11.06 -19.79 -1.84
N ASP A 46 12.12 -20.29 -2.49
CA ASP A 46 13.46 -19.73 -2.31
C ASP A 46 13.51 -18.31 -2.88
N PRO A 47 13.96 -17.29 -2.14
CA PRO A 47 14.06 -15.93 -2.64
C PRO A 47 14.85 -15.78 -3.95
N SER A 48 15.77 -16.70 -4.23
CA SER A 48 16.54 -16.71 -5.48
C SER A 48 15.70 -17.05 -6.72
N GLU A 49 14.48 -17.58 -6.54
CA GLU A 49 13.51 -17.85 -7.63
C GLU A 49 12.72 -16.60 -8.03
N VAL A 50 12.75 -15.52 -7.23
CA VAL A 50 12.08 -14.28 -7.56
C VAL A 50 12.72 -13.65 -8.80
N ASP A 51 11.96 -13.56 -9.88
CA ASP A 51 12.39 -13.00 -11.16
C ASP A 51 11.59 -11.77 -11.61
N GLY A 52 10.63 -11.33 -10.76
CA GLY A 52 9.89 -10.09 -10.94
C GLY A 52 9.66 -9.35 -9.63
N ILE A 53 9.72 -8.02 -9.67
CA ILE A 53 9.43 -7.15 -8.52
C ILE A 53 8.52 -6.00 -8.95
N SER A 54 7.49 -5.73 -8.13
CA SER A 54 6.60 -4.60 -8.36
C SER A 54 6.27 -3.88 -7.06
N THR A 55 6.26 -2.55 -7.12
CA THR A 55 5.85 -1.67 -6.02
C THR A 55 5.00 -0.52 -6.56
N TYR A 56 4.64 0.42 -5.71
CA TYR A 56 3.94 1.63 -6.16
C TYR A 56 4.54 2.87 -5.50
N THR A 57 4.17 4.02 -6.03
CA THR A 57 4.71 5.35 -5.70
C THR A 57 4.95 5.57 -4.23
N MET A 58 5.94 6.39 -3.92
CA MET A 58 6.35 6.79 -2.57
C MET A 58 7.10 5.70 -1.80
N ASP A 59 7.43 4.61 -2.44
CA ASP A 59 8.47 3.69 -1.99
C ASP A 59 9.82 4.21 -2.49
N ASN A 60 10.77 4.44 -1.60
CA ASN A 60 12.07 5.03 -1.94
C ASN A 60 13.14 3.96 -2.22
N ASN A 61 12.77 2.68 -2.16
CA ASN A 61 13.73 1.60 -2.37
C ASN A 61 13.87 1.29 -3.86
N PRO A 62 15.08 1.29 -4.43
CA PRO A 62 15.29 0.79 -5.78
C PRO A 62 14.96 -0.70 -5.86
N GLU A 63 14.10 -1.10 -6.76
CA GLU A 63 13.61 -2.47 -6.91
C GLU A 63 14.75 -3.47 -7.15
N MET A 64 15.75 -3.07 -7.94
CA MET A 64 16.93 -3.89 -8.21
C MET A 64 17.76 -4.15 -6.95
N GLU A 65 17.85 -3.16 -6.04
CA GLU A 65 18.58 -3.35 -4.78
C GLU A 65 17.82 -4.28 -3.83
N VAL A 66 16.49 -4.17 -3.76
CA VAL A 66 15.67 -5.13 -3.01
C VAL A 66 15.89 -6.54 -3.55
N HIS A 67 15.81 -6.73 -4.88
CA HIS A 67 16.06 -8.03 -5.52
C HIS A 67 17.44 -8.60 -5.21
N ARG A 68 18.48 -7.78 -5.28
CA ARG A 68 19.85 -8.17 -4.95
C ARG A 68 19.98 -8.59 -3.48
N LEU A 69 19.37 -7.84 -2.57
CA LEU A 69 19.47 -8.07 -1.13
C LEU A 69 18.72 -9.32 -0.65
N ILE A 70 17.65 -9.73 -1.35
CA ILE A 70 16.98 -11.00 -1.07
C ILE A 70 17.69 -12.21 -1.66
N GLY A 71 18.77 -12.03 -2.43
CA GLY A 71 19.51 -13.11 -3.09
C GLY A 71 18.94 -13.52 -4.44
N GLY A 72 18.15 -12.66 -5.09
CA GLY A 72 17.61 -12.90 -6.43
C GLY A 72 18.70 -13.07 -7.48
N LYS A 73 18.51 -14.02 -8.42
CA LYS A 73 19.51 -14.36 -9.45
C LYS A 73 19.31 -13.59 -10.75
N ALA A 74 18.11 -13.58 -11.28
CA ALA A 74 17.79 -12.96 -12.57
C ALA A 74 16.49 -12.18 -12.45
N LEU A 75 16.55 -10.87 -12.67
CA LEU A 75 15.36 -10.01 -12.68
C LEU A 75 14.89 -9.80 -14.12
N LYS A 76 13.74 -10.38 -14.46
CA LYS A 76 13.11 -10.26 -15.78
C LYS A 76 12.18 -9.07 -15.90
N MET A 77 11.58 -8.65 -14.74
CA MET A 77 10.68 -7.53 -14.70
C MET A 77 10.80 -6.76 -13.38
N PHE A 78 10.81 -5.45 -13.48
CA PHE A 78 10.53 -4.60 -12.34
C PHE A 78 9.57 -3.49 -12.75
N SER A 79 8.74 -3.03 -11.81
CA SER A 79 7.80 -1.96 -12.09
C SER A 79 7.44 -1.16 -10.84
N ARG A 80 7.16 0.11 -11.07
CA ARG A 80 6.64 1.02 -10.07
C ARG A 80 5.42 1.72 -10.63
N ILE A 81 4.29 1.63 -9.92
CA ILE A 81 3.04 2.26 -10.35
C ILE A 81 2.88 3.59 -9.62
N ASP A 82 2.63 4.64 -10.36
CA ASP A 82 2.27 5.93 -9.80
C ASP A 82 0.86 5.95 -9.21
N TYR A 83 0.56 6.97 -8.40
CA TYR A 83 -0.74 7.27 -7.80
C TYR A 83 -0.98 6.78 -6.37
N GLY A 84 0.00 6.85 -5.50
CA GLY A 84 -0.18 6.70 -4.06
C GLY A 84 -1.04 5.49 -3.64
N GLY A 85 -1.77 5.59 -2.56
CA GLY A 85 -2.59 4.52 -2.01
C GLY A 85 -3.70 4.00 -2.91
N GLY A 86 -4.25 4.83 -3.81
CA GLY A 86 -5.25 4.43 -4.81
C GLY A 86 -4.71 3.43 -5.83
N ALA A 87 -3.39 3.30 -5.97
CA ALA A 87 -2.74 2.38 -6.89
C ALA A 87 -2.34 1.04 -6.27
N ALA A 88 -2.59 0.80 -4.99
CA ALA A 88 -2.09 -0.37 -4.26
C ALA A 88 -2.41 -1.73 -4.91
N CYS A 89 -3.53 -1.86 -5.62
CA CYS A 89 -3.87 -3.07 -6.38
C CYS A 89 -3.20 -3.13 -7.77
N GLY A 90 -2.60 -2.04 -8.24
CA GLY A 90 -1.97 -1.97 -9.57
C GLY A 90 -0.74 -2.87 -9.70
N PRO A 91 0.20 -2.90 -8.74
CA PRO A 91 1.32 -3.82 -8.75
C PRO A 91 0.90 -5.28 -8.83
N LEU A 92 -0.18 -5.66 -8.11
CA LEU A 92 -0.75 -7.02 -8.19
C LEU A 92 -1.29 -7.34 -9.58
N LEU A 93 -1.93 -6.39 -10.26
CA LEU A 93 -2.36 -6.56 -11.63
C LEU A 93 -1.17 -6.76 -12.57
N GLN A 94 -0.10 -5.99 -12.41
CA GLN A 94 1.11 -6.14 -13.23
C GLN A 94 1.79 -7.49 -12.97
N ALA A 95 1.91 -7.91 -11.71
CA ALA A 95 2.42 -9.23 -11.35
C ALA A 95 1.57 -10.35 -11.98
N ALA A 96 0.25 -10.25 -11.88
CA ALA A 96 -0.67 -11.22 -12.50
C ALA A 96 -0.53 -11.28 -14.01
N MET A 97 -0.35 -10.15 -14.69
CA MET A 97 -0.10 -10.11 -16.14
C MET A 97 1.24 -10.73 -16.49
N ALA A 98 2.31 -10.38 -15.78
CA ALA A 98 3.66 -10.90 -16.05
C ALA A 98 3.71 -12.43 -15.92
N VAL A 99 3.10 -12.96 -14.88
CA VAL A 99 3.02 -14.41 -14.65
C VAL A 99 2.11 -15.09 -15.68
N ALA A 100 0.91 -14.55 -15.92
CA ALA A 100 -0.04 -15.13 -16.87
C ALA A 100 0.45 -15.12 -18.33
N THR A 101 1.43 -14.27 -18.67
CA THR A 101 2.04 -14.19 -20.00
C THR A 101 3.38 -14.91 -20.10
N GLY A 102 3.88 -15.48 -19.01
CA GLY A 102 5.17 -16.18 -18.96
C GLY A 102 6.40 -15.27 -19.00
N ILE A 103 6.24 -13.98 -18.75
CA ILE A 103 7.38 -13.05 -18.60
C ILE A 103 8.15 -13.38 -17.34
N CYS A 104 7.43 -13.65 -16.25
CA CYS A 104 7.99 -14.05 -14.95
C CYS A 104 7.34 -15.33 -14.46
N GLU A 105 8.09 -16.09 -13.64
CA GLU A 105 7.60 -17.26 -12.92
C GLU A 105 7.16 -16.92 -11.49
N CYS A 106 7.88 -15.98 -10.86
CA CYS A 106 7.66 -15.60 -9.47
C CYS A 106 7.84 -14.09 -9.29
N VAL A 107 6.76 -13.38 -9.01
CA VAL A 107 6.78 -11.93 -8.81
C VAL A 107 6.48 -11.59 -7.37
N VAL A 108 7.34 -10.77 -6.76
CA VAL A 108 7.08 -10.15 -5.46
C VAL A 108 6.47 -8.77 -5.66
N VAL A 109 5.38 -8.54 -4.95
CA VAL A 109 4.78 -7.21 -4.80
C VAL A 109 4.99 -6.75 -3.37
N TYR A 110 5.59 -5.59 -3.18
CA TYR A 110 5.90 -5.10 -1.82
C TYR A 110 5.61 -3.61 -1.67
N ARG A 111 5.56 -3.18 -0.43
CA ARG A 111 5.53 -1.78 0.00
C ARG A 111 6.23 -1.63 1.33
N ALA A 112 7.16 -0.69 1.45
CA ALA A 112 7.82 -0.34 2.70
C ALA A 112 7.79 1.16 2.92
N MET A 113 7.68 1.60 4.16
CA MET A 113 7.73 3.00 4.56
C MET A 113 8.22 3.18 5.98
N ASN A 114 9.04 4.20 6.18
CA ASN A 114 9.31 4.82 7.48
C ASN A 114 8.50 6.13 7.62
N GLU A 115 7.19 6.03 7.35
CA GLU A 115 6.31 7.20 7.27
C GLU A 115 6.26 7.99 8.57
N ARG A 116 6.37 7.32 9.71
CA ARG A 116 6.30 8.01 11.00
C ARG A 116 7.65 8.52 11.48
N SER A 117 8.72 7.75 11.29
CA SER A 117 10.04 8.10 11.83
C SER A 117 10.92 8.90 10.89
N GLU A 118 10.69 8.83 9.58
CA GLU A 118 11.49 9.55 8.58
C GLU A 118 10.63 10.50 7.74
N TYR A 119 9.78 9.97 6.88
CA TYR A 119 9.02 10.76 5.93
C TYR A 119 7.54 10.85 6.30
N ARG A 120 7.14 11.97 6.88
CA ARG A 120 5.77 12.19 7.36
C ARG A 120 4.92 12.94 6.34
N PHE A 121 3.84 12.31 5.86
CA PHE A 121 2.87 12.96 4.98
C PHE A 121 2.13 14.12 5.65
N GLY A 122 1.90 14.03 6.95
CA GLY A 122 1.20 15.05 7.71
C GLY A 122 1.99 16.36 7.89
N THR A 123 3.30 16.37 7.63
CA THR A 123 4.12 17.60 7.69
C THR A 123 4.19 18.34 6.35
N GLY A 124 3.65 17.75 5.29
CA GLY A 124 3.57 18.36 3.97
C GLY A 124 4.71 17.95 3.03
N VAL A 125 4.47 18.18 1.75
CA VAL A 125 5.37 17.79 0.65
C VAL A 125 6.54 18.74 0.47
N ALA A 126 6.55 19.86 1.17
CA ALA A 126 7.54 20.93 1.03
C ALA A 126 8.97 20.52 1.43
N ASP A 127 9.11 19.47 2.24
CA ASP A 127 10.40 18.96 2.71
C ASP A 127 11.08 17.95 1.75
N ARG A 128 10.43 17.63 0.65
CA ARG A 128 11.02 16.80 -0.38
C ARG A 128 12.01 17.61 -1.20
N GLY A 129 13.19 17.86 -0.74
CA GLY A 129 14.26 18.56 -1.45
C GLY A 129 14.01 18.77 -2.97
N ALA A 130 14.58 19.78 -3.54
CA ALA A 130 14.27 20.32 -4.87
C ALA A 130 14.56 19.37 -6.07
N ASP A 131 14.42 18.06 -5.92
CA ASP A 131 14.52 17.15 -7.06
C ASP A 131 13.33 17.36 -7.99
N PRO A 132 13.55 17.77 -9.24
CA PRO A 132 12.49 18.04 -10.22
C PRO A 132 11.92 16.72 -10.74
N THR A 133 11.16 16.03 -9.89
CA THR A 133 10.42 14.83 -10.27
C THR A 133 9.03 15.22 -10.77
N TYR A 134 8.40 14.33 -11.53
CA TYR A 134 7.00 14.48 -11.93
C TYR A 134 6.08 14.76 -10.72
N GLU A 135 6.34 14.11 -9.59
CA GLU A 135 5.57 14.32 -8.37
C GLU A 135 5.70 15.75 -7.84
N THR A 136 6.93 16.28 -7.74
CA THR A 136 7.14 17.67 -7.30
C THR A 136 6.54 18.69 -8.25
N ALA A 137 6.56 18.43 -9.56
CA ALA A 137 5.89 19.27 -10.54
C ALA A 137 4.35 19.25 -10.37
N ALA A 138 3.76 18.09 -10.15
CA ALA A 138 2.32 17.97 -9.89
C ALA A 138 1.89 18.69 -8.60
N PHE A 139 2.68 18.57 -7.53
CA PHE A 139 2.44 19.27 -6.28
C PHE A 139 2.63 20.80 -6.38
N GLY A 140 3.46 21.26 -7.29
CA GLY A 140 3.70 22.68 -7.54
C GLY A 140 2.42 23.47 -7.88
N TRP A 141 1.40 22.81 -8.43
CA TRP A 141 0.10 23.44 -8.70
C TRP A 141 -0.78 23.55 -7.44
N HIS A 142 -0.57 22.71 -6.45
CA HIS A 142 -1.40 22.63 -5.26
C HIS A 142 -0.81 23.44 -4.09
N SER A 143 0.51 23.41 -3.96
CA SER A 143 1.22 24.03 -2.82
C SER A 143 0.94 25.52 -2.63
N PRO A 144 0.89 26.37 -3.69
CA PRO A 144 0.58 27.80 -3.53
C PRO A 144 -0.81 28.08 -2.93
N HIS A 145 -1.71 27.09 -3.02
CA HIS A 145 -3.07 27.17 -2.47
C HIS A 145 -3.22 26.50 -1.09
N GLY A 146 -2.10 26.13 -0.45
CA GLY A 146 -2.10 25.47 0.86
C GLY A 146 -2.46 23.99 0.83
N LEU A 147 -2.57 23.38 -0.34
CA LEU A 147 -2.86 21.95 -0.50
C LEU A 147 -1.57 21.13 -0.41
N ILE A 148 -0.99 21.07 0.78
CA ILE A 148 0.36 20.50 1.03
C ILE A 148 0.33 19.11 1.67
N THR A 149 -0.83 18.62 2.07
CA THR A 149 -0.98 17.30 2.70
C THR A 149 -2.07 16.48 1.99
N PRO A 150 -2.05 15.14 2.07
CA PRO A 150 -3.13 14.31 1.56
C PRO A 150 -4.50 14.69 2.15
N ALA A 151 -4.54 15.03 3.44
CA ALA A 151 -5.76 15.47 4.09
C ALA A 151 -6.34 16.73 3.44
N SER A 152 -5.51 17.70 3.04
CA SER A 152 -5.99 18.94 2.40
C SER A 152 -6.62 18.68 1.02
N TRP A 153 -6.09 17.74 0.24
CA TRP A 153 -6.68 17.36 -1.06
C TRP A 153 -8.00 16.61 -0.90
N VAL A 154 -8.02 15.65 0.03
CA VAL A 154 -9.23 14.87 0.32
C VAL A 154 -10.31 15.75 0.93
N ALA A 155 -9.96 16.76 1.74
CA ALA A 155 -10.90 17.70 2.32
C ALA A 155 -11.73 18.48 1.26
N MET A 156 -11.12 18.83 0.12
CA MET A 156 -11.85 19.45 -0.98
C MET A 156 -12.94 18.53 -1.53
N SER A 157 -12.60 17.27 -1.77
CA SER A 157 -13.57 16.26 -2.24
C SER A 157 -14.63 15.96 -1.17
N ALA A 158 -14.24 15.91 0.09
CA ALA A 158 -15.13 15.73 1.23
C ALA A 158 -16.14 16.89 1.33
N SER A 159 -15.67 18.14 1.22
CA SER A 159 -16.56 19.33 1.22
C SER A 159 -17.58 19.29 0.07
N ALA A 160 -17.11 18.94 -1.13
CA ALA A 160 -17.99 18.80 -2.28
C ALA A 160 -19.03 17.68 -2.08
N TYR A 161 -18.64 16.56 -1.46
CA TYR A 161 -19.54 15.46 -1.12
C TYR A 161 -20.62 15.89 -0.11
N LEU A 162 -20.21 16.52 1.00
CA LEU A 162 -21.14 17.02 2.01
C LEU A 162 -22.18 17.97 1.41
N HIS A 163 -21.71 18.92 0.60
CA HIS A 163 -22.59 19.87 -0.08
C HIS A 163 -23.55 19.18 -1.04
N LYS A 164 -23.05 18.28 -1.88
CA LYS A 164 -23.84 17.62 -2.93
C LYS A 164 -24.93 16.71 -2.39
N TYR A 165 -24.66 16.00 -1.30
CA TYR A 165 -25.52 14.94 -0.77
C TYR A 165 -26.22 15.32 0.52
N GLY A 166 -25.98 16.51 1.08
CA GLY A 166 -26.54 16.91 2.37
C GLY A 166 -26.02 16.08 3.54
N ALA A 167 -24.86 15.44 3.38
CA ALA A 167 -24.21 14.65 4.43
C ALA A 167 -23.53 15.58 5.44
N THR A 168 -23.18 15.02 6.60
CA THR A 168 -22.54 15.74 7.69
C THR A 168 -21.22 15.06 8.09
N THR A 169 -20.43 15.71 8.94
CA THR A 169 -19.21 15.10 9.51
C THR A 169 -19.51 13.89 10.41
N GLU A 170 -20.73 13.75 10.93
CA GLU A 170 -21.15 12.56 11.64
C GLU A 170 -21.18 11.32 10.75
N ASP A 171 -21.49 11.48 9.46
CA ASP A 171 -21.47 10.35 8.51
C ASP A 171 -20.04 9.81 8.32
N PHE A 172 -19.04 10.69 8.29
CA PHE A 172 -17.64 10.29 8.35
C PHE A 172 -17.31 9.61 9.69
N GLY A 173 -17.81 10.18 10.80
CA GLY A 173 -17.67 9.61 12.13
C GLY A 173 -18.19 8.18 12.23
N ARG A 174 -19.36 7.88 11.64
CA ARG A 174 -19.91 6.52 11.62
C ARG A 174 -18.98 5.52 10.90
N VAL A 175 -18.34 5.95 9.81
CA VAL A 175 -17.34 5.13 9.11
C VAL A 175 -16.12 4.88 10.00
N SER A 176 -15.60 5.94 10.65
CA SER A 176 -14.45 5.85 11.55
C SER A 176 -14.72 4.97 12.77
N VAL A 177 -15.90 5.08 13.39
CA VAL A 177 -16.33 4.23 14.50
C VAL A 177 -16.44 2.77 14.08
N GLY A 178 -17.07 2.50 12.92
CA GLY A 178 -17.18 1.14 12.39
C GLY A 178 -15.82 0.50 12.11
N GLY A 179 -14.90 1.22 11.46
CA GLY A 179 -13.53 0.76 11.21
C GLY A 179 -12.75 0.51 12.51
N ARG A 180 -12.92 1.41 13.50
CA ARG A 180 -12.26 1.28 14.80
C ARG A 180 -12.81 0.12 15.63
N ALA A 181 -14.10 -0.18 15.56
CA ALA A 181 -14.70 -1.34 16.22
C ALA A 181 -14.05 -2.64 15.73
N MET A 182 -13.89 -2.80 14.41
CA MET A 182 -13.20 -3.97 13.85
C MET A 182 -11.71 -4.03 14.26
N ALA A 183 -11.02 -2.90 14.28
CA ALA A 183 -9.63 -2.85 14.73
C ALA A 183 -9.49 -3.18 16.23
N ALA A 184 -10.45 -2.77 17.06
CA ALA A 184 -10.43 -3.04 18.49
C ALA A 184 -10.58 -4.54 18.83
N GLU A 185 -11.14 -5.33 17.93
CA GLU A 185 -11.27 -6.79 18.06
C GLU A 185 -10.07 -7.55 17.47
N ASN A 186 -9.24 -6.92 16.64
CA ASN A 186 -8.10 -7.56 15.99
C ASN A 186 -6.82 -7.42 16.83
N PRO A 187 -6.26 -8.50 17.41
CA PRO A 187 -5.06 -8.44 18.24
C PRO A 187 -3.80 -7.94 17.49
N ASN A 188 -3.80 -8.02 16.16
CA ASN A 188 -2.68 -7.52 15.34
C ASN A 188 -2.85 -6.05 14.91
N ALA A 189 -3.98 -5.42 15.22
CA ALA A 189 -4.20 -4.02 14.87
C ALA A 189 -3.59 -3.09 15.92
N TRP A 190 -3.08 -1.94 15.46
CA TRP A 190 -2.54 -0.89 16.34
C TRP A 190 -3.54 -0.44 17.40
N PHE A 191 -4.83 -0.42 17.07
CA PHE A 191 -5.91 0.01 17.97
C PHE A 191 -6.64 -1.16 18.64
N TYR A 192 -5.98 -2.30 18.82
CA TYR A 192 -6.55 -3.40 19.58
C TYR A 192 -7.02 -2.94 20.96
N GLN A 193 -8.24 -3.31 21.35
CA GLN A 193 -8.89 -2.90 22.59
C GLN A 193 -9.05 -1.38 22.81
N GLN A 194 -9.03 -0.59 21.74
CA GLN A 194 -9.18 0.87 21.79
C GLN A 194 -10.35 1.35 20.91
N PRO A 195 -11.61 1.00 21.25
CA PRO A 195 -12.77 1.49 20.51
C PRO A 195 -12.92 3.02 20.66
N ILE A 196 -13.70 3.61 19.76
CA ILE A 196 -14.10 5.01 19.85
C ILE A 196 -15.60 5.14 19.68
N THR A 197 -16.17 6.24 20.20
CA THR A 197 -17.56 6.64 20.00
C THR A 197 -17.70 7.70 18.93
N LEU A 198 -18.93 7.97 18.49
CA LEU A 198 -19.21 9.08 17.59
C LEU A 198 -18.89 10.44 18.27
N GLU A 199 -19.09 10.54 19.57
CA GLU A 199 -18.74 11.72 20.35
C GLU A 199 -17.22 11.97 20.38
N ASP A 200 -16.42 10.92 20.57
CA ASP A 200 -14.95 11.01 20.46
C ASP A 200 -14.52 11.53 19.08
N HIS A 201 -15.17 11.06 18.03
CA HIS A 201 -14.90 11.53 16.68
C HIS A 201 -15.24 13.01 16.54
N GLN A 202 -16.44 13.43 16.94
CA GLN A 202 -16.90 14.82 16.80
C GLN A 202 -16.13 15.80 17.67
N ASN A 203 -15.56 15.36 18.79
CA ASN A 203 -14.70 16.16 19.66
C ASN A 203 -13.23 16.13 19.24
N SER A 204 -12.83 15.28 18.30
CA SER A 204 -11.45 15.22 17.83
C SER A 204 -11.10 16.48 17.02
N ARG A 205 -9.82 16.90 17.11
CA ARG A 205 -9.37 18.13 16.47
C ARG A 205 -9.47 18.04 14.93
N TRP A 206 -9.66 19.19 14.31
CA TRP A 206 -9.56 19.30 12.85
C TRP A 206 -8.12 19.07 12.37
N ILE A 207 -7.97 18.32 11.29
CA ILE A 207 -6.71 18.24 10.53
C ILE A 207 -6.78 19.21 9.36
N CYS A 208 -7.83 19.12 8.57
CA CYS A 208 -8.19 20.04 7.49
C CYS A 208 -9.71 19.93 7.30
N GLU A 209 -10.45 20.96 7.71
CA GLU A 209 -11.92 20.91 7.64
C GLU A 209 -12.42 20.53 6.24
N PRO A 210 -13.37 19.57 6.10
CA PRO A 210 -14.20 18.95 7.14
C PRO A 210 -13.65 17.65 7.74
N LEU A 211 -12.36 17.35 7.62
CA LEU A 211 -11.73 16.13 8.13
C LEU A 211 -11.10 16.34 9.50
N ARG A 212 -11.46 15.46 10.42
CA ARG A 212 -10.94 15.40 11.78
C ARG A 212 -9.78 14.43 11.93
N LEU A 213 -9.11 14.44 13.07
CA LEU A 213 -8.01 13.51 13.36
C LEU A 213 -8.43 12.04 13.17
N LEU A 214 -9.64 11.68 13.59
CA LEU A 214 -10.13 10.31 13.52
C LEU A 214 -10.65 9.91 12.13
N ASP A 215 -10.68 10.84 11.17
CA ASP A 215 -10.87 10.55 9.74
C ASP A 215 -9.56 10.25 9.01
N CYS A 216 -8.42 10.56 9.63
CA CYS A 216 -7.12 10.44 9.00
C CYS A 216 -6.43 9.12 9.37
N CYS A 217 -5.69 8.55 8.42
CA CYS A 217 -4.89 7.36 8.67
C CYS A 217 -3.72 7.63 9.63
N GLN A 218 -3.22 6.56 10.23
CA GLN A 218 -2.02 6.58 11.04
C GLN A 218 -0.77 6.62 10.16
N GLU A 219 0.15 7.50 10.48
CA GLU A 219 1.53 7.39 10.00
C GLU A 219 2.22 6.28 10.79
N SER A 220 2.77 5.30 10.11
CA SER A 220 3.45 4.15 10.74
C SER A 220 4.63 3.69 9.89
N ASP A 221 5.66 3.20 10.57
CA ASP A 221 6.76 2.50 9.93
C ASP A 221 6.38 1.03 9.77
N GLY A 222 6.70 0.44 8.64
CA GLY A 222 6.44 -0.96 8.37
C GLY A 222 6.52 -1.32 6.89
N ALA A 223 6.44 -2.60 6.60
CA ALA A 223 6.42 -3.13 5.26
C ALA A 223 5.48 -4.33 5.13
N VAL A 224 4.96 -4.51 3.93
CA VAL A 224 4.18 -5.68 3.52
C VAL A 224 4.67 -6.18 2.19
N ALA A 225 4.57 -7.48 1.96
CA ALA A 225 4.86 -8.11 0.68
C ALA A 225 3.92 -9.28 0.41
N CYS A 226 3.77 -9.62 -0.86
CA CYS A 226 3.15 -10.88 -1.26
C CYS A 226 3.86 -11.47 -2.48
N VAL A 227 3.77 -12.79 -2.62
CA VAL A 227 4.34 -13.55 -3.73
C VAL A 227 3.22 -13.98 -4.68
N VAL A 228 3.40 -13.71 -5.98
CA VAL A 228 2.47 -14.07 -7.06
C VAL A 228 3.17 -15.02 -8.01
N VAL A 229 2.52 -16.16 -8.28
CA VAL A 229 3.00 -17.21 -9.22
C VAL A 229 1.87 -17.65 -10.16
N SER A 230 2.19 -18.50 -11.14
CA SER A 230 1.18 -19.10 -12.03
C SER A 230 0.23 -20.01 -11.26
N ASP A 231 -0.92 -20.30 -11.86
CA ASP A 231 -1.89 -21.24 -11.28
C ASP A 231 -1.36 -22.68 -11.29
N GLU A 232 -0.49 -23.03 -12.22
CA GLU A 232 0.21 -24.31 -12.24
C GLU A 232 1.17 -24.42 -11.05
N ARG A 233 2.06 -23.43 -10.88
CA ARG A 233 3.03 -23.42 -9.77
C ARG A 233 2.32 -23.36 -8.40
N ALA A 234 1.22 -22.64 -8.31
CA ALA A 234 0.45 -22.52 -7.06
C ALA A 234 -0.11 -23.86 -6.56
N LYS A 235 -0.39 -24.82 -7.48
CA LYS A 235 -0.88 -26.17 -7.13
C LYS A 235 0.21 -27.07 -6.55
N GLU A 236 1.48 -26.75 -6.80
CA GLU A 236 2.62 -27.51 -6.30
C GLU A 236 3.05 -27.08 -4.89
N LEU A 237 2.56 -25.92 -4.43
CA LEU A 237 2.90 -25.35 -3.13
C LEU A 237 1.95 -25.85 -2.03
N ASN A 238 2.44 -25.90 -0.81
CA ASN A 238 1.72 -26.49 0.33
C ASN A 238 0.61 -25.62 0.91
N HIS A 239 0.51 -24.34 0.51
CA HIS A 239 -0.47 -23.39 1.04
C HIS A 239 -1.68 -23.26 0.11
N LYS A 240 -2.84 -22.94 0.69
CA LYS A 240 -4.05 -22.65 -0.09
C LYS A 240 -3.89 -21.33 -0.83
N PRO A 241 -3.80 -21.33 -2.17
CA PRO A 241 -3.57 -20.11 -2.94
C PRO A 241 -4.81 -19.23 -3.02
N ALA A 242 -4.60 -17.90 -3.09
CA ALA A 242 -5.64 -16.93 -3.40
C ALA A 242 -5.59 -16.58 -4.89
N TYR A 243 -6.45 -17.18 -5.70
CA TYR A 243 -6.48 -16.96 -7.16
C TYR A 243 -6.97 -15.56 -7.53
N ILE A 244 -6.21 -14.87 -8.40
CA ILE A 244 -6.58 -13.56 -8.93
C ILE A 244 -7.61 -13.75 -10.04
N ARG A 245 -8.86 -13.40 -9.77
CA ARG A 245 -9.97 -13.54 -10.72
C ARG A 245 -10.13 -12.36 -11.65
N GLY A 246 -9.71 -11.20 -11.23
CA GLY A 246 -9.76 -9.98 -12.01
C GLY A 246 -9.13 -8.84 -11.25
N ALA A 247 -8.74 -7.82 -11.98
CA ALA A 247 -8.26 -6.56 -11.42
C ALA A 247 -8.73 -5.42 -12.32
N ALA A 248 -9.04 -4.29 -11.70
CA ALA A 248 -9.38 -3.06 -12.39
C ALA A 248 -8.75 -1.89 -11.64
N ARG A 249 -8.30 -0.90 -12.39
CA ARG A 249 -7.88 0.40 -11.87
C ARG A 249 -8.72 1.47 -12.57
N ARG A 250 -9.34 2.32 -11.79
CA ARG A 250 -10.02 3.50 -12.28
C ARG A 250 -9.33 4.72 -11.68
N LEU A 251 -8.89 5.63 -12.53
CA LEU A 251 -8.36 6.94 -12.16
C LEU A 251 -9.51 7.94 -12.01
#